data_f4f7a4d5be98dfebc2b33dee0b7ec628
#
_entry.id   f4f7a4d5be98dfebc2b33dee0b7ec628
#
_cell.length_a   1.000
_cell.length_b   1.000
_cell.length_c   1.000
_cell.angle_alpha   90.00
_cell.angle_beta   90.00
_cell.angle_gamma   90.00
#
_symmetry.space_group_name_H-M   'P 1'
#
loop_
_entity.id
_entity.type
_entity.pdbx_description
1 polymer ?
#
loop_
_entity_poly.entity_id
_entity_poly.type
_entity_poly.pdbx_seq_one_letter_code
_entity_poly.pdbx_strand_id
1 'polypeptide(L)'
;MLRFIKRRKSQSVDPSSDAGNHKPATASEPDATAQPVMDDATSGLSATNISQEEPASAEPNRRSFIKRLASKISKTSSNLGDGLGQVLLGKKEIDDELLEDIETQLLLADVGIDTTRKIIDALTTAIERDALTDSQALYKKLKAELKNTLGGSENDFVIDANQAPYVILVVGVNGAGKTTTIGKLAKRLQNNAFHVALAAGDTFRAAAVEQLQVWGDRNDIPVIAQHTGADSASVIFDGLEASKARDIDVLIADTAGRLHNKENLMEELKKIVRVMGKIDASAPHEVLLVLDATTGQNAIAQAQKFQQAVGVTGIAITKLDGTAKGGVVFAIKDQLKLPIRFIGVGEKIEDLRPFEPDDFVEALFSGID
;
A
#
# COMPACT_ATOMS: atom_id res chain seq x y z
N MET A 1 8.02 -5.83 -3.20
CA MET A 1 7.99 -5.26 -4.58
C MET A 1 6.54 -5.04 -4.96
N LEU A 2 6.09 -3.80 -5.20
CA LEU A 2 4.71 -3.55 -5.63
C LEU A 2 4.49 -4.24 -6.98
N ARG A 3 3.66 -5.27 -7.03
CA ARG A 3 3.21 -5.89 -8.28
C ARG A 3 2.06 -5.07 -8.85
N PHE A 4 2.37 -4.09 -9.68
CA PHE A 4 1.38 -3.42 -10.51
C PHE A 4 1.23 -4.24 -11.80
N ILE A 5 0.08 -4.87 -11.98
CA ILE A 5 -0.22 -5.60 -13.23
C ILE A 5 -0.94 -4.63 -14.16
N LYS A 6 -0.18 -3.95 -15.02
CA LYS A 6 -0.73 -3.19 -16.14
C LYS A 6 -1.04 -4.18 -17.27
N ARG A 7 -2.29 -4.58 -17.48
CA ARG A 7 -2.69 -5.31 -18.69
C ARG A 7 -2.65 -4.34 -19.87
N ARG A 8 -1.83 -4.65 -20.90
CA ARG A 8 -1.85 -3.94 -22.18
C ARG A 8 -3.22 -4.09 -22.83
N LYS A 9 -3.88 -2.96 -23.19
CA LYS A 9 -5.00 -2.95 -24.11
C LYS A 9 -4.52 -3.56 -25.44
N SER A 10 -5.07 -4.71 -25.83
CA SER A 10 -4.99 -5.20 -27.19
C SER A 10 -5.89 -4.31 -28.04
N GLN A 11 -5.31 -3.56 -28.99
CA GLN A 11 -6.08 -2.92 -30.05
C GLN A 11 -6.72 -4.04 -30.88
N SER A 12 -8.02 -4.20 -30.78
CA SER A 12 -8.82 -4.95 -31.71
C SER A 12 -8.94 -4.14 -33.00
N VAL A 13 -8.25 -4.59 -34.05
CA VAL A 13 -8.51 -4.15 -35.42
C VAL A 13 -9.78 -4.83 -35.88
N ASP A 14 -10.82 -4.05 -36.08
CA ASP A 14 -12.07 -4.50 -36.70
C ASP A 14 -11.85 -4.59 -38.24
N PRO A 15 -12.18 -5.69 -38.88
CA PRO A 15 -12.25 -5.79 -40.33
C PRO A 15 -13.70 -5.87 -40.78
N SER A 16 -14.30 -4.79 -41.27
CA SER A 16 -15.45 -4.93 -42.16
C SER A 16 -15.78 -3.64 -42.91
N SER A 17 -15.97 -3.89 -44.24
CA SER A 17 -16.72 -3.12 -45.24
C SER A 17 -16.03 -1.87 -45.80
N ASP A 18 -15.96 -1.65 -47.11
CA ASP A 18 -16.90 -2.01 -48.15
C ASP A 18 -16.29 -1.81 -49.54
N ALA A 19 -16.84 -2.43 -50.51
CA ALA A 19 -16.47 -2.52 -51.88
C ALA A 19 -16.79 -1.26 -52.72
N GLY A 20 -15.95 -0.95 -53.73
CA GLY A 20 -16.30 0.06 -54.71
C GLY A 20 -15.23 0.32 -55.77
N ASN A 21 -15.11 -0.60 -56.67
CA ASN A 21 -14.96 -0.48 -58.16
C ASN A 21 -14.34 0.79 -58.76
N HIS A 22 -13.18 0.65 -59.41
CA HIS A 22 -12.94 0.95 -60.85
C HIS A 22 -11.50 0.65 -61.30
N LYS A 23 -11.38 -0.11 -62.38
CA LYS A 23 -10.22 -0.47 -63.20
C LYS A 23 -10.18 0.53 -64.41
N PRO A 24 -9.18 0.52 -65.34
CA PRO A 24 -7.80 0.06 -65.38
C PRO A 24 -6.86 1.07 -66.19
N ALA A 25 -5.57 0.82 -66.19
CA ALA A 25 -4.71 0.84 -67.39
C ALA A 25 -3.23 1.02 -67.04
N THR A 26 -2.48 0.12 -67.43
CA THR A 26 -1.42 -0.19 -68.43
C THR A 26 0.01 0.06 -67.93
N ALA A 27 0.68 -1.02 -67.79
CA ALA A 27 1.79 -1.61 -68.57
C ALA A 27 3.15 -0.91 -68.50
N SER A 28 4.15 -1.62 -67.98
CA SER A 28 5.32 -2.12 -68.70
C SER A 28 6.35 -2.78 -67.75
N GLU A 29 6.60 -4.04 -67.97
CA GLU A 29 7.85 -4.79 -67.73
C GLU A 29 8.82 -4.52 -68.95
N PRO A 30 10.06 -5.08 -68.96
CA PRO A 30 10.78 -6.06 -68.17
C PRO A 30 12.27 -5.67 -67.95
N ASP A 31 13.14 -6.35 -67.29
CA ASP A 31 13.95 -7.51 -67.69
C ASP A 31 15.08 -7.81 -66.66
N ALA A 32 15.24 -9.00 -66.34
CA ALA A 32 16.22 -10.05 -66.44
C ALA A 32 17.51 -10.07 -65.56
N THR A 33 17.63 -11.24 -65.00
CA THR A 33 18.81 -12.15 -64.84
C THR A 33 19.86 -11.83 -63.77
N ALA A 34 20.07 -12.69 -62.82
CA ALA A 34 20.84 -13.94 -62.84
C ALA A 34 20.99 -14.54 -61.43
N GLN A 35 20.75 -15.83 -61.31
CA GLN A 35 21.29 -16.77 -60.32
C GLN A 35 22.47 -17.53 -61.00
N PRO A 36 23.18 -18.45 -60.32
CA PRO A 36 23.39 -18.85 -58.92
C PRO A 36 24.88 -19.04 -58.57
N VAL A 37 25.24 -19.33 -57.34
CA VAL A 37 26.25 -20.37 -56.98
C VAL A 37 26.02 -20.84 -55.53
N MET A 38 25.86 -22.15 -55.38
CA MET A 38 25.98 -22.91 -54.15
C MET A 38 27.42 -22.93 -53.66
N ASP A 39 27.64 -22.98 -52.35
CA ASP A 39 28.58 -23.95 -51.76
C ASP A 39 28.18 -24.31 -50.36
N ASP A 40 28.33 -25.56 -50.12
CA ASP A 40 28.04 -26.46 -49.03
C ASP A 40 29.11 -26.41 -47.94
N ALA A 41 28.76 -26.38 -46.65
CA ALA A 41 29.57 -26.97 -45.61
C ALA A 41 28.77 -27.12 -44.29
N THR A 42 28.42 -28.36 -44.03
CA THR A 42 28.06 -28.97 -42.76
C THR A 42 29.01 -28.64 -41.59
N SER A 43 28.50 -28.31 -40.42
CA SER A 43 28.63 -29.13 -39.21
C SER A 43 28.42 -28.35 -37.90
N GLY A 44 27.81 -28.98 -36.93
CA GLY A 44 27.99 -28.62 -35.50
C GLY A 44 26.75 -28.15 -34.75
N LEU A 45 25.81 -29.06 -34.51
CA LEU A 45 24.87 -28.91 -33.40
C LEU A 45 25.63 -28.92 -32.09
N SER A 46 25.69 -27.80 -31.39
CA SER A 46 25.99 -27.77 -29.96
C SER A 46 24.74 -27.22 -29.23
N ALA A 47 24.10 -28.11 -28.54
CA ALA A 47 23.02 -27.75 -27.58
C ALA A 47 23.63 -26.93 -26.45
N THR A 48 23.38 -25.64 -26.45
CA THR A 48 23.70 -24.80 -25.30
C THR A 48 22.59 -24.97 -24.28
N ASN A 49 22.91 -25.68 -23.21
CA ASN A 49 22.14 -25.76 -21.98
C ASN A 49 21.82 -24.32 -21.51
N ILE A 50 20.57 -23.94 -21.56
CA ILE A 50 20.07 -22.78 -20.83
C ILE A 50 19.88 -23.28 -19.38
N SER A 51 20.95 -23.14 -18.60
CA SER A 51 20.88 -23.23 -17.15
C SER A 51 19.93 -22.13 -16.68
N GLN A 52 18.85 -22.55 -16.04
CA GLN A 52 17.97 -21.65 -15.28
C GLN A 52 18.84 -21.05 -14.16
N GLU A 53 19.26 -19.81 -14.33
CA GLU A 53 19.77 -19.01 -13.22
C GLU A 53 18.58 -18.67 -12.30
N GLU A 54 18.52 -19.33 -11.16
CA GLU A 54 17.74 -18.90 -10.01
C GLU A 54 18.15 -17.46 -9.62
N PRO A 55 17.23 -16.59 -9.18
CA PRO A 55 17.55 -15.21 -8.84
C PRO A 55 18.32 -15.12 -7.50
N ALA A 56 19.60 -15.38 -7.51
CA ALA A 56 20.50 -15.27 -6.35
C ALA A 56 20.80 -13.83 -5.89
N SER A 57 20.10 -12.79 -6.42
CA SER A 57 20.40 -11.38 -6.12
C SER A 57 19.40 -10.67 -5.19
N ALA A 58 18.37 -11.35 -4.67
CA ALA A 58 17.32 -10.73 -3.85
C ALA A 58 17.71 -10.57 -2.37
N GLU A 59 18.52 -11.43 -1.80
CA GLU A 59 18.85 -11.43 -0.36
C GLU A 59 19.68 -10.23 0.15
N PRO A 60 20.76 -9.78 -0.50
CA PRO A 60 21.53 -8.65 0.01
C PRO A 60 20.76 -7.34 -0.04
N ASN A 61 19.81 -7.21 -0.97
CA ASN A 61 18.96 -6.02 -1.09
C ASN A 61 17.88 -5.99 0.00
N ARG A 62 17.31 -7.14 0.36
CA ARG A 62 16.31 -7.28 1.44
C ARG A 62 16.90 -6.97 2.81
N ARG A 63 18.10 -7.48 3.15
CA ARG A 63 18.77 -7.17 4.42
C ARG A 63 19.10 -5.69 4.58
N SER A 64 19.56 -5.01 3.51
CA SER A 64 19.79 -3.58 3.50
C SER A 64 18.48 -2.79 3.68
N PHE A 65 17.40 -3.30 3.11
CA PHE A 65 16.05 -2.73 3.25
C PHE A 65 15.54 -2.83 4.69
N ILE A 66 15.62 -4.01 5.31
CA ILE A 66 15.19 -4.24 6.70
C ILE A 66 15.98 -3.34 7.67
N LYS A 67 17.31 -3.23 7.51
CA LYS A 67 18.13 -2.33 8.33
C LYS A 67 17.70 -0.87 8.21
N ARG A 68 17.36 -0.40 7.00
CA ARG A 68 16.83 0.96 6.80
C ARG A 68 15.44 1.15 7.42
N LEU A 69 14.59 0.13 7.35
CA LEU A 69 13.29 0.17 8.01
C LEU A 69 13.47 0.20 9.53
N ALA A 70 14.29 -0.67 10.10
CA ALA A 70 14.61 -0.72 11.53
C ALA A 70 15.14 0.64 12.07
N SER A 71 16.05 1.28 11.34
CA SER A 71 16.56 2.61 11.73
C SER A 71 15.46 3.67 11.75
N LYS A 72 14.44 3.54 10.90
CA LYS A 72 13.31 4.48 10.85
C LYS A 72 12.28 4.24 11.96
N ILE A 73 12.05 2.98 12.35
CA ILE A 73 11.13 2.60 13.42
C ILE A 73 11.86 2.30 14.74
N SER A 74 13.05 2.86 14.94
CA SER A 74 13.94 2.55 16.07
C SER A 74 13.28 2.73 17.44
N LYS A 75 12.42 3.73 17.62
CA LYS A 75 11.69 3.93 18.88
C LYS A 75 10.72 2.79 19.18
N THR A 76 10.04 2.26 18.16
CA THR A 76 9.18 1.09 18.31
C THR A 76 10.01 -0.17 18.52
N SER A 77 11.10 -0.33 17.75
CA SER A 77 12.00 -1.47 17.86
C SER A 77 12.66 -1.54 19.25
N SER A 78 13.16 -0.42 19.78
CA SER A 78 13.75 -0.42 21.13
C SER A 78 12.72 -0.67 22.24
N ASN A 79 11.49 -0.24 22.09
CA ASN A 79 10.47 -0.49 23.09
C ASN A 79 9.94 -1.94 23.07
N LEU A 80 9.58 -2.42 21.89
CA LEU A 80 9.00 -3.76 21.71
C LEU A 80 10.05 -4.84 21.49
N GLY A 81 10.97 -4.62 20.55
CA GLY A 81 11.98 -5.60 20.15
C GLY A 81 13.00 -5.83 21.26
N ASP A 82 13.73 -4.79 21.67
CA ASP A 82 14.76 -4.89 22.71
C ASP A 82 14.15 -5.30 24.07
N GLY A 83 12.93 -4.80 24.40
CA GLY A 83 12.21 -5.19 25.61
C GLY A 83 11.93 -6.69 25.66
N LEU A 84 11.32 -7.23 24.59
CA LEU A 84 11.04 -8.67 24.48
C LEU A 84 12.33 -9.49 24.40
N GLY A 85 13.37 -8.97 23.75
CA GLY A 85 14.67 -9.64 23.69
C GLY A 85 15.33 -9.80 25.05
N GLN A 86 15.32 -8.74 25.88
CA GLN A 86 15.85 -8.79 27.24
C GLN A 86 15.10 -9.81 28.11
N VAL A 87 13.78 -9.84 28.02
CA VAL A 87 12.93 -10.79 28.74
C VAL A 87 13.22 -12.23 28.34
N LEU A 88 13.26 -12.51 27.03
CA LEU A 88 13.43 -13.86 26.49
C LEU A 88 14.85 -14.41 26.58
N LEU A 89 15.85 -13.56 26.36
CA LEU A 89 17.27 -13.98 26.43
C LEU A 89 17.82 -13.98 27.86
N GLY A 90 17.18 -13.28 28.79
CA GLY A 90 17.56 -13.21 30.18
C GLY A 90 17.17 -14.43 31.01
N LYS A 91 16.14 -15.18 30.62
CA LYS A 91 15.64 -16.37 31.34
C LYS A 91 15.90 -17.65 30.52
N LYS A 92 16.36 -18.71 31.19
CA LYS A 92 16.66 -20.01 30.58
C LYS A 92 15.46 -20.98 30.63
N GLU A 93 14.56 -20.78 31.58
CA GLU A 93 13.38 -21.63 31.78
C GLU A 93 12.13 -20.86 31.36
N ILE A 94 11.17 -21.58 30.81
CA ILE A 94 9.86 -21.03 30.43
C ILE A 94 8.96 -21.24 31.63
N ASP A 95 8.62 -20.16 32.34
CA ASP A 95 7.74 -20.11 33.49
C ASP A 95 6.59 -19.13 33.28
N ASP A 96 5.62 -19.11 34.20
CA ASP A 96 4.48 -18.18 34.11
C ASP A 96 4.92 -16.72 34.22
N GLU A 97 6.00 -16.43 34.97
CA GLU A 97 6.57 -15.08 35.11
C GLU A 97 7.11 -14.57 33.77
N LEU A 98 7.72 -15.44 32.97
CA LEU A 98 8.19 -15.09 31.62
C LEU A 98 7.02 -14.71 30.69
N LEU A 99 5.89 -15.42 30.77
CA LEU A 99 4.70 -15.09 29.98
C LEU A 99 4.07 -13.76 30.43
N GLU A 100 4.01 -13.49 31.75
CA GLU A 100 3.56 -12.18 32.29
C GLU A 100 4.47 -11.02 31.84
N ASP A 101 5.78 -11.24 31.83
CA ASP A 101 6.74 -10.26 31.33
C ASP A 101 6.54 -9.95 29.83
N ILE A 102 6.32 -11.00 29.00
CA ILE A 102 6.01 -10.85 27.57
C ILE A 102 4.69 -10.07 27.39
N GLU A 103 3.63 -10.43 28.15
CA GLU A 103 2.36 -9.73 28.11
C GLU A 103 2.54 -8.24 28.42
N THR A 104 3.27 -7.93 29.48
CA THR A 104 3.58 -6.56 29.89
C THR A 104 4.27 -5.78 28.78
N GLN A 105 5.30 -6.36 28.12
CA GLN A 105 6.01 -5.69 27.02
C GLN A 105 5.11 -5.44 25.82
N LEU A 106 4.24 -6.37 25.45
CA LEU A 106 3.27 -6.21 24.37
C LEU A 106 2.28 -5.07 24.65
N LEU A 107 1.78 -4.98 25.88
CA LEU A 107 0.89 -3.91 26.33
C LEU A 107 1.58 -2.55 26.36
N LEU A 108 2.81 -2.45 26.86
CA LEU A 108 3.61 -1.23 26.86
C LEU A 108 3.89 -0.70 25.47
N ALA A 109 4.00 -1.59 24.47
CA ALA A 109 4.18 -1.23 23.07
C ALA A 109 2.88 -0.85 22.35
N ASP A 110 1.74 -0.83 23.04
CA ASP A 110 0.41 -0.49 22.49
C ASP A 110 -0.17 -1.57 21.52
N VAL A 111 0.23 -2.85 21.69
CA VAL A 111 -0.34 -3.98 20.93
C VAL A 111 -1.84 -4.17 21.22
N GLY A 112 -2.29 -3.69 22.38
CA GLY A 112 -3.69 -3.75 22.82
C GLY A 112 -4.05 -5.06 23.52
N ILE A 113 -5.00 -4.98 24.45
CA ILE A 113 -5.32 -6.07 25.40
C ILE A 113 -5.79 -7.34 24.66
N ASP A 114 -6.74 -7.20 23.72
CA ASP A 114 -7.33 -8.36 23.06
C ASP A 114 -6.32 -9.08 22.16
N THR A 115 -5.48 -8.33 21.45
CA THR A 115 -4.44 -8.88 20.59
C THR A 115 -3.33 -9.53 21.41
N THR A 116 -2.90 -8.89 22.50
CA THR A 116 -1.92 -9.43 23.44
C THR A 116 -2.40 -10.76 24.02
N ARG A 117 -3.64 -10.81 24.51
CA ARG A 117 -4.22 -12.05 25.05
C ARG A 117 -4.19 -13.19 24.03
N LYS A 118 -4.59 -12.95 22.78
CA LYS A 118 -4.54 -13.98 21.72
C LYS A 118 -3.12 -14.51 21.49
N ILE A 119 -2.12 -13.61 21.53
CA ILE A 119 -0.73 -14.00 21.37
C ILE A 119 -0.28 -14.87 22.56
N ILE A 120 -0.56 -14.45 23.79
CA ILE A 120 -0.22 -15.20 25.01
C ILE A 120 -0.91 -16.57 25.02
N ASP A 121 -2.21 -16.65 24.72
CA ASP A 121 -2.96 -17.91 24.63
C ASP A 121 -2.32 -18.87 23.60
N ALA A 122 -1.85 -18.36 22.46
CA ALA A 122 -1.17 -19.16 21.44
C ALA A 122 0.20 -19.67 21.92
N LEU A 123 0.95 -18.87 22.68
CA LEU A 123 2.21 -19.27 23.29
C LEU A 123 1.99 -20.33 24.37
N THR A 124 1.05 -20.12 25.30
CA THR A 124 0.67 -21.05 26.36
C THR A 124 0.27 -22.41 25.78
N THR A 125 -0.61 -22.40 24.77
CA THR A 125 -1.01 -23.65 24.08
C THR A 125 0.18 -24.38 23.46
N ALA A 126 1.18 -23.67 22.94
CA ALA A 126 2.36 -24.26 22.36
C ALA A 126 3.31 -24.86 23.42
N ILE A 127 3.39 -24.24 24.60
CA ILE A 127 4.14 -24.75 25.76
C ILE A 127 3.48 -26.04 26.28
N GLU A 128 2.17 -26.04 26.51
CA GLU A 128 1.40 -27.19 26.99
C GLU A 128 1.53 -28.44 26.10
N ARG A 129 1.80 -28.26 24.81
CA ARG A 129 2.02 -29.35 23.84
C ARG A 129 3.45 -29.83 23.75
N ASP A 130 4.32 -29.43 24.68
CA ASP A 130 5.78 -29.69 24.64
C ASP A 130 6.46 -29.29 23.32
N ALA A 131 5.86 -28.34 22.60
CA ALA A 131 6.39 -27.84 21.32
C ALA A 131 7.49 -26.78 21.51
N LEU A 132 7.63 -26.23 22.73
CA LEU A 132 8.60 -25.21 23.08
C LEU A 132 9.45 -25.69 24.25
N THR A 133 10.74 -25.94 24.01
CA THR A 133 11.67 -26.51 24.98
C THR A 133 12.59 -25.47 25.61
N ASP A 134 12.72 -24.31 25.01
CA ASP A 134 13.62 -23.25 25.45
C ASP A 134 13.12 -21.85 25.04
N SER A 135 13.71 -20.81 25.62
CA SER A 135 13.38 -19.42 25.36
C SER A 135 13.60 -19.01 23.89
N GLN A 136 14.50 -19.66 23.17
CA GLN A 136 14.73 -19.38 21.76
C GLN A 136 13.62 -19.94 20.87
N ALA A 137 13.07 -21.12 21.21
CA ALA A 137 11.88 -21.66 20.55
C ALA A 137 10.65 -20.77 20.81
N LEU A 138 10.48 -20.28 22.04
CA LEU A 138 9.44 -19.34 22.43
C LEU A 138 9.56 -18.01 21.66
N TYR A 139 10.76 -17.46 21.52
CA TYR A 139 11.04 -16.27 20.72
C TYR A 139 10.63 -16.43 19.25
N LYS A 140 11.02 -17.54 18.63
CA LYS A 140 10.63 -17.85 17.24
C LYS A 140 9.11 -17.97 17.09
N LYS A 141 8.44 -18.60 18.06
CA LYS A 141 6.99 -18.76 18.08
C LYS A 141 6.30 -17.39 18.22
N LEU A 142 6.77 -16.54 19.13
CA LEU A 142 6.27 -15.17 19.29
C LEU A 142 6.40 -14.36 17.98
N LYS A 143 7.56 -14.38 17.33
CA LYS A 143 7.75 -13.71 16.01
C LYS A 143 6.76 -14.26 14.97
N ALA A 144 6.52 -15.57 14.96
CA ALA A 144 5.57 -16.18 14.04
C ALA A 144 4.13 -15.74 14.33
N GLU A 145 3.71 -15.67 15.60
CA GLU A 145 2.36 -15.19 15.96
C GLU A 145 2.15 -13.71 15.63
N LEU A 146 3.17 -12.87 15.82
CA LEU A 146 3.14 -11.48 15.40
C LEU A 146 2.99 -11.35 13.87
N LYS A 147 3.72 -12.15 13.08
CA LYS A 147 3.56 -12.20 11.62
C LYS A 147 2.17 -12.66 11.20
N ASN A 148 1.67 -13.72 11.82
CA ASN A 148 0.32 -14.25 11.56
C ASN A 148 -0.77 -13.19 11.84
N THR A 149 -0.62 -12.41 12.91
CA THR A 149 -1.55 -11.32 13.26
C THR A 149 -1.62 -10.27 12.16
N LEU A 150 -0.51 -9.96 11.50
CA LEU A 150 -0.43 -8.96 10.44
C LEU A 150 -0.95 -9.43 9.07
N GLY A 151 -1.12 -10.74 8.89
CA GLY A 151 -1.60 -11.32 7.63
C GLY A 151 -0.52 -11.37 6.56
N GLY A 152 -0.92 -11.52 5.30
CA GLY A 152 -0.02 -11.73 4.17
C GLY A 152 -0.39 -10.92 2.92
N SER A 153 -0.54 -11.60 1.79
CA SER A 153 -0.75 -10.99 0.46
C SER A 153 -2.03 -10.16 0.32
N GLU A 154 -2.99 -10.27 1.23
CA GLU A 154 -4.16 -9.39 1.28
C GLU A 154 -3.80 -7.93 1.53
N ASN A 155 -2.58 -7.64 2.03
CA ASN A 155 -2.07 -6.29 2.21
C ASN A 155 -1.59 -5.64 0.90
N ASP A 156 -1.42 -6.41 -0.17
CA ASP A 156 -0.97 -5.89 -1.46
C ASP A 156 -1.96 -4.86 -2.01
N PHE A 157 -1.42 -3.73 -2.44
CA PHE A 157 -2.18 -2.69 -3.14
C PHE A 157 -2.07 -2.91 -4.64
N VAL A 158 -3.18 -3.29 -5.27
CA VAL A 158 -3.27 -3.61 -6.70
C VAL A 158 -4.26 -2.69 -7.38
N ILE A 159 -3.83 -2.03 -8.45
CA ILE A 159 -4.69 -1.21 -9.31
C ILE A 159 -5.19 -2.09 -10.46
N ASP A 160 -6.52 -2.20 -10.59
CA ASP A 160 -7.14 -2.88 -11.72
C ASP A 160 -7.16 -1.94 -12.93
N ALA A 161 -6.36 -2.25 -13.94
CA ALA A 161 -6.27 -1.47 -15.17
C ALA A 161 -7.55 -1.50 -16.04
N ASN A 162 -8.52 -2.35 -15.72
CA ASN A 162 -9.83 -2.34 -16.41
C ASN A 162 -10.75 -1.25 -15.85
N GLN A 163 -10.41 -0.67 -14.70
CA GLN A 163 -11.13 0.43 -14.04
C GLN A 163 -10.35 1.72 -14.23
N ALA A 164 -10.62 2.45 -15.31
CA ALA A 164 -9.95 3.71 -15.61
C ALA A 164 -10.96 4.86 -15.70
N PRO A 165 -10.81 5.90 -14.86
CA PRO A 165 -9.79 6.02 -13.81
C PRO A 165 -10.06 5.11 -12.59
N TYR A 166 -9.02 4.48 -12.04
CA TYR A 166 -9.10 3.85 -10.74
C TYR A 166 -9.18 4.93 -9.66
N VAL A 167 -10.25 4.97 -8.89
CA VAL A 167 -10.53 6.05 -7.94
C VAL A 167 -10.13 5.66 -6.52
N ILE A 168 -9.20 6.41 -5.94
CA ILE A 168 -8.77 6.27 -4.55
C ILE A 168 -9.34 7.45 -3.75
N LEU A 169 -10.24 7.17 -2.82
CA LEU A 169 -10.75 8.16 -1.87
C LEU A 169 -9.91 8.09 -0.59
N VAL A 170 -9.19 9.18 -0.26
CA VAL A 170 -8.34 9.23 0.93
C VAL A 170 -9.08 9.91 2.07
N VAL A 171 -9.29 9.17 3.16
CA VAL A 171 -10.04 9.63 4.33
C VAL A 171 -9.18 9.55 5.60
N GLY A 172 -9.60 10.24 6.67
CA GLY A 172 -8.89 10.25 7.96
C GLY A 172 -8.97 11.60 8.66
N VAL A 173 -8.55 11.66 9.91
CA VAL A 173 -8.59 12.89 10.71
C VAL A 173 -7.57 13.93 10.25
N ASN A 174 -7.78 15.21 10.64
CA ASN A 174 -6.77 16.25 10.40
C ASN A 174 -5.48 15.92 11.15
N GLY A 175 -4.35 16.19 10.49
CA GLY A 175 -3.02 15.91 11.05
C GLY A 175 -2.57 14.44 10.94
N ALA A 176 -3.42 13.52 10.46
CA ALA A 176 -3.02 12.12 10.23
C ALA A 176 -2.02 11.95 9.06
N GLY A 177 -1.81 12.98 8.25
CA GLY A 177 -0.88 12.93 7.12
C GLY A 177 -1.52 12.62 5.76
N LYS A 178 -2.84 12.84 5.58
CA LYS A 178 -3.54 12.58 4.32
C LYS A 178 -2.87 13.20 3.10
N THR A 179 -2.77 14.54 3.07
CA THR A 179 -2.23 15.28 1.92
C THR A 179 -0.78 14.88 1.60
N THR A 180 0.04 14.63 2.62
CA THR A 180 1.40 14.10 2.46
C THR A 180 1.40 12.68 1.88
N THR A 181 0.51 11.81 2.36
CA THR A 181 0.35 10.44 1.84
C THR A 181 -0.11 10.46 0.38
N ILE A 182 -1.07 11.32 0.04
CA ILE A 182 -1.56 11.52 -1.34
C ILE A 182 -0.40 11.92 -2.27
N GLY A 183 0.38 12.95 -1.90
CA GLY A 183 1.50 13.41 -2.72
C GLY A 183 2.57 12.32 -2.94
N LYS A 184 2.92 11.58 -1.89
CA LYS A 184 3.88 10.46 -1.97
C LYS A 184 3.34 9.29 -2.80
N LEU A 185 2.06 8.93 -2.62
CA LEU A 185 1.40 7.87 -3.38
C LEU A 185 1.29 8.24 -4.85
N ALA A 186 0.88 9.47 -5.16
CA ALA A 186 0.79 9.98 -6.53
C ALA A 186 2.14 9.89 -7.25
N LYS A 187 3.22 10.36 -6.61
CA LYS A 187 4.57 10.25 -7.17
C LYS A 187 5.01 8.81 -7.37
N ARG A 188 4.67 7.93 -6.42
CA ARG A 188 4.98 6.50 -6.54
C ARG A 188 4.25 5.85 -7.72
N LEU A 189 2.98 6.17 -7.93
CA LEU A 189 2.20 5.68 -9.06
C LEU A 189 2.75 6.22 -10.39
N GLN A 190 3.08 7.51 -10.45
CA GLN A 190 3.72 8.12 -11.61
C GLN A 190 5.04 7.42 -11.97
N ASN A 191 5.88 7.12 -10.96
CA ASN A 191 7.13 6.37 -11.16
C ASN A 191 6.90 4.93 -11.69
N ASN A 192 5.69 4.39 -11.53
CA ASN A 192 5.25 3.11 -12.09
C ASN A 192 4.47 3.29 -13.42
N ALA A 193 4.64 4.43 -14.07
CA ALA A 193 4.09 4.77 -15.38
C ALA A 193 2.55 4.85 -15.42
N PHE A 194 1.89 5.20 -14.30
CA PHE A 194 0.48 5.58 -14.30
C PHE A 194 0.32 7.08 -14.53
N HIS A 195 -0.68 7.46 -15.33
CA HIS A 195 -1.16 8.83 -15.41
C HIS A 195 -2.06 9.10 -14.22
N VAL A 196 -1.64 10.02 -13.34
CA VAL A 196 -2.33 10.31 -12.08
C VAL A 196 -2.91 11.72 -12.11
N ALA A 197 -4.09 11.90 -11.54
CA ALA A 197 -4.66 13.21 -11.23
C ALA A 197 -5.05 13.27 -9.74
N LEU A 198 -5.09 14.48 -9.19
CA LEU A 198 -5.49 14.76 -7.80
C LEU A 198 -6.76 15.60 -7.78
N ALA A 199 -7.68 15.32 -6.84
CA ALA A 199 -8.84 16.16 -6.57
C ALA A 199 -8.75 16.73 -5.15
N ALA A 200 -8.77 18.06 -5.02
CA ALA A 200 -8.59 18.78 -3.77
C ALA A 200 -9.95 18.95 -3.03
N GLY A 201 -10.46 17.86 -2.44
CA GLY A 201 -11.75 17.87 -1.76
C GLY A 201 -11.75 18.42 -0.32
N ASP A 202 -10.58 18.70 0.32
CA ASP A 202 -10.53 19.46 1.59
C ASP A 202 -10.67 20.96 1.33
N THR A 203 -11.82 21.36 0.79
CA THR A 203 -12.11 22.73 0.33
C THR A 203 -12.21 23.76 1.44
N PHE A 204 -12.46 23.31 2.68
CA PHE A 204 -12.58 24.21 3.83
C PHE A 204 -11.23 24.71 4.35
N ARG A 205 -10.12 24.09 3.93
CA ARG A 205 -8.77 24.44 4.33
C ARG A 205 -7.98 24.94 3.12
N ALA A 206 -7.94 26.26 2.92
CA ALA A 206 -7.16 26.87 1.84
C ALA A 206 -5.72 26.32 1.79
N ALA A 207 -5.05 26.25 2.94
CA ALA A 207 -3.69 25.70 3.04
C ALA A 207 -3.59 24.21 2.64
N ALA A 208 -4.65 23.40 2.77
CA ALA A 208 -4.64 22.01 2.31
C ALA A 208 -4.74 21.93 0.78
N VAL A 209 -5.59 22.75 0.17
CA VAL A 209 -5.70 22.88 -1.29
C VAL A 209 -4.37 23.36 -1.88
N GLU A 210 -3.80 24.44 -1.32
CA GLU A 210 -2.49 24.98 -1.73
C GLU A 210 -1.39 23.92 -1.58
N GLN A 211 -1.36 23.19 -0.46
CA GLN A 211 -0.39 22.12 -0.25
C GLN A 211 -0.50 21.02 -1.33
N LEU A 212 -1.73 20.64 -1.69
CA LEU A 212 -1.95 19.62 -2.72
C LEU A 212 -1.52 20.15 -4.11
N GLN A 213 -1.77 21.42 -4.41
CA GLN A 213 -1.32 22.09 -5.63
C GLN A 213 0.20 22.11 -5.72
N VAL A 214 0.90 22.49 -4.62
CA VAL A 214 2.37 22.43 -4.57
C VAL A 214 2.90 21.01 -4.82
N TRP A 215 2.22 19.97 -4.33
CA TRP A 215 2.59 18.59 -4.63
C TRP A 215 2.39 18.26 -6.12
N GLY A 216 1.28 18.71 -6.71
CA GLY A 216 1.01 18.58 -8.15
C GLY A 216 2.07 19.25 -9.00
N ASP A 217 2.34 20.53 -8.76
CA ASP A 217 3.31 21.34 -9.50
C ASP A 217 4.74 20.73 -9.45
N ARG A 218 5.17 20.29 -8.25
CA ARG A 218 6.51 19.68 -8.07
C ARG A 218 6.70 18.37 -8.82
N ASN A 219 5.63 17.67 -9.10
CA ASN A 219 5.67 16.33 -9.69
C ASN A 219 5.04 16.27 -11.08
N ASP A 220 4.61 17.40 -11.63
CA ASP A 220 3.90 17.49 -12.91
C ASP A 220 2.65 16.58 -12.93
N ILE A 221 1.84 16.68 -11.86
CA ILE A 221 0.59 15.93 -11.67
C ILE A 221 -0.57 16.93 -11.65
N PRO A 222 -1.57 16.83 -12.54
CA PRO A 222 -2.70 17.74 -12.58
C PRO A 222 -3.53 17.67 -11.29
N VAL A 223 -3.87 18.83 -10.75
CA VAL A 223 -4.72 18.98 -9.57
C VAL A 223 -6.02 19.68 -9.97
N ILE A 224 -7.13 19.02 -9.71
CA ILE A 224 -8.46 19.58 -9.87
C ILE A 224 -8.88 20.20 -8.54
N ALA A 225 -9.11 21.52 -8.53
CA ALA A 225 -9.48 22.28 -7.35
C ALA A 225 -10.52 23.35 -7.73
N GLN A 226 -11.35 23.72 -6.77
CA GLN A 226 -12.26 24.86 -6.85
C GLN A 226 -11.90 25.89 -5.77
N HIS A 227 -12.66 26.97 -5.66
CA HIS A 227 -12.46 28.01 -4.66
C HIS A 227 -12.66 27.45 -3.22
N THR A 228 -12.02 28.09 -2.25
CA THR A 228 -12.18 27.75 -0.84
C THR A 228 -13.65 27.82 -0.41
N GLY A 229 -14.12 26.77 0.27
CA GLY A 229 -15.53 26.66 0.70
C GLY A 229 -16.47 26.06 -0.36
N ALA A 230 -15.97 25.66 -1.53
CA ALA A 230 -16.77 24.91 -2.50
C ALA A 230 -17.23 23.56 -1.90
N ASP A 231 -18.27 22.98 -2.50
CA ASP A 231 -18.75 21.65 -2.10
C ASP A 231 -17.72 20.57 -2.46
N SER A 232 -17.18 19.88 -1.46
CA SER A 232 -16.18 18.80 -1.64
C SER A 232 -16.63 17.75 -2.65
N ALA A 233 -17.93 17.38 -2.64
CA ALA A 233 -18.49 16.43 -3.58
C ALA A 233 -18.47 16.93 -5.03
N SER A 234 -18.65 18.24 -5.24
CA SER A 234 -18.57 18.85 -6.58
C SER A 234 -17.15 18.85 -7.11
N VAL A 235 -16.15 19.18 -6.29
CA VAL A 235 -14.72 19.12 -6.68
C VAL A 235 -14.33 17.71 -7.12
N ILE A 236 -14.77 16.72 -6.36
CA ILE A 236 -14.43 15.31 -6.65
C ILE A 236 -15.19 14.82 -7.89
N PHE A 237 -16.44 15.27 -8.09
CA PHE A 237 -17.21 15.03 -9.31
C PHE A 237 -16.46 15.56 -10.54
N ASP A 238 -16.06 16.84 -10.53
CA ASP A 238 -15.32 17.46 -11.63
C ASP A 238 -13.97 16.74 -11.84
N GLY A 239 -13.29 16.32 -10.76
CA GLY A 239 -12.08 15.54 -10.81
C GLY A 239 -12.24 14.21 -11.54
N LEU A 240 -13.34 13.50 -11.28
CA LEU A 240 -13.65 12.22 -11.91
C LEU A 240 -14.02 12.39 -13.40
N GLU A 241 -14.86 13.38 -13.73
CA GLU A 241 -15.21 13.72 -15.11
C GLU A 241 -13.97 14.14 -15.92
N ALA A 242 -13.15 15.04 -15.35
CA ALA A 242 -11.91 15.48 -16.01
C ALA A 242 -10.92 14.32 -16.20
N SER A 243 -10.84 13.38 -15.26
CA SER A 243 -9.97 12.20 -15.35
C SER A 243 -10.40 11.26 -16.45
N LYS A 244 -11.72 11.02 -16.61
CA LYS A 244 -12.27 10.24 -17.73
C LYS A 244 -11.98 10.90 -19.09
N ALA A 245 -12.15 12.22 -19.19
CA ALA A 245 -11.95 12.97 -20.43
C ALA A 245 -10.47 13.05 -20.86
N ARG A 246 -9.52 12.85 -19.93
CA ARG A 246 -8.08 12.99 -20.17
C ARG A 246 -7.33 11.67 -20.16
N ASP A 247 -8.03 10.53 -20.19
CA ASP A 247 -7.46 9.17 -20.11
C ASP A 247 -6.49 8.99 -18.92
N ILE A 248 -6.86 9.53 -17.76
CA ILE A 248 -6.12 9.37 -16.51
C ILE A 248 -6.32 7.94 -15.99
N ASP A 249 -5.22 7.26 -15.62
CA ASP A 249 -5.28 5.90 -15.09
C ASP A 249 -5.78 5.88 -13.63
N VAL A 250 -5.38 6.88 -12.81
CA VAL A 250 -5.70 6.92 -11.37
C VAL A 250 -6.08 8.32 -10.92
N LEU A 251 -7.24 8.45 -10.28
CA LEU A 251 -7.64 9.65 -9.56
C LEU A 251 -7.48 9.44 -8.05
N ILE A 252 -6.74 10.34 -7.37
CA ILE A 252 -6.65 10.35 -5.91
C ILE A 252 -7.40 11.57 -5.39
N ALA A 253 -8.46 11.34 -4.61
CA ALA A 253 -9.29 12.38 -4.02
C ALA A 253 -8.92 12.62 -2.55
N ASP A 254 -8.48 13.84 -2.21
CA ASP A 254 -8.31 14.30 -0.82
C ASP A 254 -9.66 14.66 -0.22
N THR A 255 -9.81 14.54 1.10
CA THR A 255 -11.02 14.87 1.83
C THR A 255 -10.74 15.66 3.10
N ALA A 256 -11.73 16.40 3.58
CA ALA A 256 -11.69 16.99 4.91
C ALA A 256 -11.51 15.94 6.01
N GLY A 257 -10.94 16.36 7.15
CA GLY A 257 -10.68 15.46 8.29
C GLY A 257 -11.10 16.07 9.64
N ARG A 258 -12.13 16.91 9.67
CA ARG A 258 -12.55 17.65 10.88
C ARG A 258 -13.36 16.79 11.84
N LEU A 259 -12.67 15.97 12.65
CA LEU A 259 -13.33 15.02 13.56
C LEU A 259 -14.07 15.69 14.76
N HIS A 260 -13.84 16.98 15.07
CA HIS A 260 -14.56 17.67 16.13
C HIS A 260 -16.06 17.91 15.80
N ASN A 261 -16.42 17.85 14.52
CA ASN A 261 -17.82 17.80 14.05
C ASN A 261 -18.05 16.48 13.30
N LYS A 262 -18.05 15.37 14.08
CA LYS A 262 -17.98 13.99 13.59
C LYS A 262 -19.12 13.62 12.64
N GLU A 263 -20.34 14.02 12.98
CA GLU A 263 -21.55 13.67 12.21
C GLU A 263 -21.53 14.35 10.85
N ASN A 264 -21.22 15.66 10.80
CA ASN A 264 -21.16 16.40 9.55
C ASN A 264 -20.07 15.88 8.61
N LEU A 265 -18.89 15.48 9.15
CA LEU A 265 -17.83 14.89 8.36
C LEU A 265 -18.26 13.55 7.74
N MET A 266 -18.91 12.69 8.53
CA MET A 266 -19.37 11.40 8.02
C MET A 266 -20.45 11.55 6.95
N GLU A 267 -21.36 12.50 7.10
CA GLU A 267 -22.39 12.80 6.07
C GLU A 267 -21.76 13.41 4.81
N GLU A 268 -20.75 14.27 4.94
CA GLU A 268 -19.98 14.79 3.79
C GLU A 268 -19.32 13.66 3.02
N LEU A 269 -18.64 12.73 3.70
CA LEU A 269 -17.98 11.58 3.07
C LEU A 269 -18.99 10.65 2.39
N LYS A 270 -20.12 10.36 3.02
CA LYS A 270 -21.22 9.59 2.39
C LYS A 270 -21.75 10.27 1.13
N LYS A 271 -21.87 11.61 1.16
CA LYS A 271 -22.27 12.40 -0.01
C LYS A 271 -21.26 12.25 -1.14
N ILE A 272 -19.96 12.33 -0.85
CA ILE A 272 -18.88 12.14 -1.82
C ILE A 272 -18.99 10.76 -2.49
N VAL A 273 -19.06 9.68 -1.71
CA VAL A 273 -19.19 8.31 -2.24
C VAL A 273 -20.43 8.18 -3.13
N ARG A 274 -21.58 8.72 -2.69
CA ARG A 274 -22.81 8.70 -3.48
C ARG A 274 -22.69 9.47 -4.79
N VAL A 275 -21.94 10.58 -4.81
CA VAL A 275 -21.74 11.40 -6.01
C VAL A 275 -20.80 10.71 -6.99
N MET A 276 -19.71 10.09 -6.51
CA MET A 276 -18.83 9.25 -7.34
C MET A 276 -19.61 8.12 -8.03
N GLY A 277 -20.49 7.45 -7.27
CA GLY A 277 -21.32 6.36 -7.78
C GLY A 277 -22.33 6.75 -8.87
N LYS A 278 -22.57 8.06 -9.11
CA LYS A 278 -23.39 8.53 -10.24
C LYS A 278 -22.62 8.52 -11.56
N ILE A 279 -21.29 8.68 -11.50
CA ILE A 279 -20.43 8.68 -12.69
C ILE A 279 -19.93 7.27 -12.98
N ASP A 280 -19.58 6.56 -11.90
CA ASP A 280 -19.09 5.18 -11.93
C ASP A 280 -19.65 4.42 -10.72
N ALA A 281 -20.52 3.46 -10.96
CA ALA A 281 -21.21 2.70 -9.91
C ALA A 281 -20.23 1.88 -9.03
N SER A 282 -19.02 1.63 -9.50
CA SER A 282 -17.96 0.92 -8.75
C SER A 282 -17.04 1.86 -7.97
N ALA A 283 -17.12 3.19 -8.19
CA ALA A 283 -16.28 4.16 -7.49
C ALA A 283 -16.84 4.52 -6.09
N PRO A 284 -15.97 4.74 -5.10
CA PRO A 284 -14.51 4.64 -5.15
C PRO A 284 -14.05 3.18 -5.15
N HIS A 285 -12.97 2.88 -5.91
CA HIS A 285 -12.40 1.53 -6.00
C HIS A 285 -11.54 1.18 -4.78
N GLU A 286 -10.92 2.18 -4.16
CA GLU A 286 -10.23 2.09 -2.88
C GLU A 286 -10.67 3.25 -1.97
N VAL A 287 -11.07 2.94 -0.75
CA VAL A 287 -11.22 3.90 0.35
C VAL A 287 -10.05 3.72 1.29
N LEU A 288 -9.03 4.56 1.11
CA LEU A 288 -7.78 4.49 1.87
C LEU A 288 -7.88 5.36 3.12
N LEU A 289 -7.94 4.71 4.29
CA LEU A 289 -7.95 5.40 5.58
C LEU A 289 -6.51 5.68 6.05
N VAL A 290 -6.20 6.93 6.31
CA VAL A 290 -4.90 7.34 6.86
C VAL A 290 -5.01 7.50 8.37
N LEU A 291 -4.22 6.70 9.10
CA LEU A 291 -4.14 6.68 10.57
C LEU A 291 -2.77 7.15 11.05
N ASP A 292 -2.75 7.90 12.13
CA ASP A 292 -1.54 8.35 12.82
C ASP A 292 -1.18 7.34 13.93
N ALA A 293 -0.04 6.66 13.80
CA ALA A 293 0.44 5.68 14.78
C ALA A 293 0.65 6.28 16.18
N THR A 294 0.95 7.58 16.27
CA THR A 294 1.20 8.25 17.55
C THR A 294 -0.06 8.35 18.43
N THR A 295 -1.24 8.18 17.84
CA THR A 295 -2.52 8.19 18.55
C THR A 295 -2.82 6.88 19.29
N GLY A 296 -2.04 5.81 19.04
CA GLY A 296 -2.18 4.52 19.69
C GLY A 296 -3.58 3.93 19.51
N GLN A 297 -4.14 3.33 20.57
CA GLN A 297 -5.46 2.68 20.53
C GLN A 297 -6.61 3.60 20.08
N ASN A 298 -6.47 4.93 20.20
CA ASN A 298 -7.49 5.86 19.67
C ASN A 298 -7.64 5.79 18.15
N ALA A 299 -6.60 5.35 17.41
CA ALA A 299 -6.68 5.13 15.96
C ALA A 299 -7.77 4.11 15.60
N ILE A 300 -7.95 3.08 16.41
CA ILE A 300 -8.93 2.01 16.17
C ILE A 300 -10.37 2.56 16.27
N ALA A 301 -10.66 3.34 17.31
CA ALA A 301 -11.98 3.96 17.47
C ALA A 301 -12.29 4.95 16.33
N GLN A 302 -11.28 5.64 15.79
CA GLN A 302 -11.44 6.47 14.60
C GLN A 302 -11.76 5.60 13.37
N ALA A 303 -10.97 4.55 13.14
CA ALA A 303 -11.11 3.67 12.00
C ALA A 303 -12.49 3.01 11.92
N GLN A 304 -13.03 2.55 13.04
CA GLN A 304 -14.37 1.98 13.11
C GLN A 304 -15.45 2.95 12.61
N LYS A 305 -15.34 4.25 12.93
CA LYS A 305 -16.28 5.28 12.45
C LYS A 305 -16.19 5.50 10.94
N PHE A 306 -14.97 5.60 10.41
CA PHE A 306 -14.78 5.72 8.97
C PHE A 306 -15.27 4.46 8.24
N GLN A 307 -15.00 3.26 8.79
CA GLN A 307 -15.48 2.00 8.23
C GLN A 307 -17.02 1.97 8.13
N GLN A 308 -17.72 2.38 9.18
CA GLN A 308 -19.19 2.45 9.20
C GLN A 308 -19.75 3.49 8.22
N ALA A 309 -19.03 4.60 8.00
CA ALA A 309 -19.50 5.69 7.18
C ALA A 309 -19.31 5.45 5.68
N VAL A 310 -18.15 4.96 5.26
CA VAL A 310 -17.74 4.92 3.84
C VAL A 310 -17.15 3.58 3.37
N GLY A 311 -17.11 2.56 4.22
CA GLY A 311 -16.62 1.24 3.82
C GLY A 311 -15.13 1.26 3.46
N VAL A 312 -14.26 1.51 4.45
CA VAL A 312 -12.79 1.51 4.25
C VAL A 312 -12.32 0.18 3.66
N THR A 313 -11.48 0.21 2.64
CA THR A 313 -10.96 -0.99 1.96
C THR A 313 -9.47 -1.22 2.23
N GLY A 314 -8.75 -0.18 2.67
CA GLY A 314 -7.34 -0.27 3.01
C GLY A 314 -6.90 0.81 3.98
N ILE A 315 -5.78 0.55 4.66
CA ILE A 315 -5.23 1.45 5.69
C ILE A 315 -3.82 1.88 5.31
N ALA A 316 -3.51 3.16 5.51
CA ALA A 316 -2.15 3.68 5.53
C ALA A 316 -1.83 4.17 6.95
N ILE A 317 -0.78 3.61 7.57
CA ILE A 317 -0.35 3.99 8.92
C ILE A 317 0.84 4.91 8.81
N THR A 318 0.75 6.12 9.34
CA THR A 318 1.76 7.18 9.25
C THR A 318 2.49 7.41 10.57
N LYS A 319 3.61 8.14 10.54
CA LYS A 319 4.38 8.60 11.69
C LYS A 319 4.94 7.49 12.59
N LEU A 320 5.19 6.32 12.00
CA LEU A 320 5.82 5.22 12.74
C LEU A 320 7.24 5.53 13.22
N ASP A 321 7.95 6.44 12.54
CA ASP A 321 9.26 6.94 12.93
C ASP A 321 9.26 7.81 14.20
N GLY A 322 8.11 8.37 14.53
CA GLY A 322 7.91 9.28 15.67
C GLY A 322 7.51 8.62 16.99
N THR A 323 7.12 7.33 16.98
CA THR A 323 6.44 6.70 18.12
C THR A 323 7.12 5.46 18.67
N ALA A 324 7.03 5.26 19.98
CA ALA A 324 7.31 3.99 20.67
C ALA A 324 6.09 3.05 20.70
N LYS A 325 4.91 3.52 20.24
CA LYS A 325 3.62 2.83 20.24
C LYS A 325 3.32 2.11 18.94
N GLY A 326 4.33 1.71 18.19
CA GLY A 326 4.15 1.07 16.88
C GLY A 326 3.48 -0.30 16.95
N GLY A 327 3.35 -0.90 18.13
CA GLY A 327 2.54 -2.10 18.35
C GLY A 327 1.06 -1.92 18.00
N VAL A 328 0.56 -0.68 17.94
CA VAL A 328 -0.80 -0.39 17.47
C VAL A 328 -1.09 -0.95 16.07
N VAL A 329 -0.07 -1.18 15.24
CA VAL A 329 -0.19 -1.82 13.92
C VAL A 329 -0.84 -3.20 14.05
N PHE A 330 -0.45 -3.99 15.06
CA PHE A 330 -1.02 -5.31 15.34
C PHE A 330 -2.49 -5.21 15.80
N ALA A 331 -2.79 -4.27 16.70
CA ALA A 331 -4.15 -4.03 17.16
C ALA A 331 -5.09 -3.57 16.03
N ILE A 332 -4.62 -2.66 15.17
CA ILE A 332 -5.37 -2.19 14.00
C ILE A 332 -5.72 -3.37 13.08
N LYS A 333 -4.73 -4.19 12.73
CA LYS A 333 -4.93 -5.34 11.84
C LYS A 333 -5.86 -6.38 12.45
N ASP A 334 -5.64 -6.72 13.73
CA ASP A 334 -6.44 -7.74 14.41
C ASP A 334 -7.89 -7.33 14.62
N GLN A 335 -8.15 -6.08 15.03
CA GLN A 335 -9.51 -5.64 15.38
C GLN A 335 -10.33 -5.20 14.17
N LEU A 336 -9.70 -4.57 13.17
CA LEU A 336 -10.42 -4.07 11.99
C LEU A 336 -10.51 -5.12 10.88
N LYS A 337 -9.59 -6.08 10.84
CA LYS A 337 -9.47 -7.09 9.77
C LYS A 337 -9.34 -6.48 8.36
N LEU A 338 -8.90 -5.24 8.29
CA LEU A 338 -8.64 -4.52 7.03
C LEU A 338 -7.18 -4.69 6.60
N PRO A 339 -6.90 -4.68 5.30
CA PRO A 339 -5.52 -4.73 4.83
C PRO A 339 -4.78 -3.42 5.14
N ILE A 340 -3.55 -3.53 5.64
CA ILE A 340 -2.64 -2.39 5.74
C ILE A 340 -1.90 -2.31 4.41
N ARG A 341 -2.18 -1.27 3.62
CA ARG A 341 -1.59 -1.07 2.30
C ARG A 341 -0.21 -0.42 2.38
N PHE A 342 -0.09 0.59 3.25
CA PHE A 342 1.12 1.42 3.33
C PHE A 342 1.49 1.74 4.77
N ILE A 343 2.80 1.92 4.99
CA ILE A 343 3.37 2.52 6.20
C ILE A 343 4.20 3.76 5.84
N GLY A 344 4.04 4.82 6.66
CA GLY A 344 4.82 6.05 6.60
C GLY A 344 5.83 6.08 7.73
N VAL A 345 7.12 6.11 7.35
CA VAL A 345 8.26 6.03 8.27
C VAL A 345 9.19 7.23 8.14
N GLY A 346 8.66 8.40 7.79
CA GLY A 346 9.41 9.66 7.65
C GLY A 346 8.82 10.58 6.59
N GLU A 347 9.54 11.67 6.28
CA GLU A 347 9.05 12.77 5.46
C GLU A 347 9.32 12.61 3.95
N LYS A 348 10.32 11.84 3.54
CA LYS A 348 10.71 11.68 2.13
C LYS A 348 9.65 10.88 1.35
N ILE A 349 9.68 10.99 0.01
CA ILE A 349 8.77 10.23 -0.88
C ILE A 349 8.93 8.72 -0.65
N GLU A 350 10.18 8.27 -0.52
CA GLU A 350 10.52 6.86 -0.32
C GLU A 350 10.10 6.32 1.06
N ASP A 351 9.76 7.22 2.00
CA ASP A 351 9.32 6.86 3.35
C ASP A 351 7.83 6.46 3.43
N LEU A 352 7.06 6.61 2.35
CA LEU A 352 5.78 5.89 2.19
C LEU A 352 6.07 4.55 1.52
N ARG A 353 5.84 3.46 2.23
CA ARG A 353 6.20 2.11 1.79
C ARG A 353 4.99 1.18 1.74
N PRO A 354 4.92 0.25 0.80
CA PRO A 354 4.01 -0.88 0.92
C PRO A 354 4.27 -1.58 2.23
N PHE A 355 3.22 -2.11 2.81
CA PHE A 355 3.33 -2.85 4.05
C PHE A 355 3.65 -4.32 3.75
N GLU A 356 4.79 -4.77 4.27
CA GLU A 356 5.23 -6.17 4.19
C GLU A 356 5.36 -6.70 5.63
N PRO A 357 4.44 -7.57 6.09
CA PRO A 357 4.41 -8.07 7.46
C PRO A 357 5.74 -8.69 7.92
N ASP A 358 6.35 -9.52 7.08
CA ASP A 358 7.61 -10.16 7.38
C ASP A 358 8.75 -9.17 7.61
N ASP A 359 8.87 -8.18 6.72
CA ASP A 359 9.93 -7.16 6.80
C ASP A 359 9.71 -6.23 7.99
N PHE A 360 8.44 -5.95 8.33
CA PHE A 360 8.09 -5.13 9.50
C PHE A 360 8.47 -5.83 10.81
N VAL A 361 8.10 -7.12 10.98
CA VAL A 361 8.46 -7.89 12.18
C VAL A 361 9.97 -8.09 12.26
N GLU A 362 10.65 -8.44 11.16
CA GLU A 362 12.12 -8.55 11.15
C GLU A 362 12.80 -7.21 11.53
N ALA A 363 12.26 -6.06 11.08
CA ALA A 363 12.79 -4.76 11.44
C ALA A 363 12.58 -4.42 12.92
N LEU A 364 11.47 -4.86 13.54
CA LEU A 364 11.21 -4.68 14.97
C LEU A 364 12.23 -5.42 15.84
N PHE A 365 12.66 -6.60 15.43
CA PHE A 365 13.56 -7.47 16.18
C PHE A 365 15.02 -7.44 15.70
N SER A 366 15.38 -6.54 14.79
CA SER A 366 16.72 -6.49 14.15
C SER A 366 17.88 -6.18 15.08
N GLY A 367 17.62 -5.78 16.33
CA GLY A 367 18.65 -5.53 17.37
C GLY A 367 19.01 -6.73 18.22
N ILE A 368 18.30 -7.87 18.06
CA ILE A 368 18.37 -9.03 18.94
C ILE A 368 19.05 -10.24 18.24
N ASP A 369 18.99 -10.27 16.91
CA ASP A 369 19.56 -11.36 16.07
C ASP A 369 21.08 -11.22 15.86
#